data_d8d573da96fe92d7210a85dfdf922c47
#
_entry.id   d8d573da96fe92d7210a85dfdf922c47
#
_cell.length_a   1.000
_cell.length_b   1.000
_cell.length_c   1.000
_cell.angle_alpha   90.00
_cell.angle_beta   90.00
_cell.angle_gamma   90.00
#
_symmetry.space_group_name_H-M   'P 1'
#
loop_
_entity.id
_entity.type
_entity.pdbx_description
1 polymer ?
#
loop_
_entity_poly.entity_id
_entity_poly.type
_entity_poly.pdbx_seq_one_letter_code
_entity_poly.pdbx_strand_id
1 'polypeptide(L)'
;MKYHSIICFSSRFQGQAALEAAVENEPDNYWYNQALVGLYQQQKQKDKAIGLLEAMSVRFPEKTESLFSLLDLYNQAEDYDKVITTLNRLEDKIGKSEQLTMEKFRIYLQKKDNKSAFQEIESLVNEYPLDMRYQVVLGDVYMQNGKKQEAFDTYQKVLSTDPDNVMARLSLASYYDEIGEKELYKLQLDSLLLNKKIPSEAKLNVMRQVIAQNEQAGADSTQVITIFDRILQQDPDDDQIPMLYSQYLWAKNMKESSVPVLERVLQIDPTNKAARMMLLEIAVQKEDFEQVIKICEPGVEATPDALEFYFYLAIAYNQAERGDDVLALSKKALEHVTADTKKEIVADFYTIMGDAYHTKGMMDEAYNAYDSALVYNPVNIGALNNYAYYLSVEKRDLDKAEEMSYKTVKAEPNNATYLDTYAWILFVKGNYAEARIYIDNAMKADGDKSDVVVEHCGDIYYMTGDVDGALKYWQQSLDMGNQSKTLKEKIRKKKYIAE
;
A
#
# COMPACT_ATOMS: atom_id res chain seq x y z
N MET A 1 11.38 15.76 -32.76
CA MET A 1 11.28 14.36 -32.28
C MET A 1 11.24 13.28 -33.39
N LYS A 2 10.67 13.49 -34.56
CA LYS A 2 10.64 12.48 -35.65
C LYS A 2 12.01 12.19 -36.31
N TYR A 3 12.93 13.14 -36.32
CA TYR A 3 14.26 12.94 -36.94
C TYR A 3 15.27 12.18 -36.07
N HIS A 4 15.13 12.23 -34.72
CA HIS A 4 16.01 11.46 -33.82
C HIS A 4 15.70 9.96 -33.84
N SER A 5 14.44 9.56 -34.05
CA SER A 5 14.05 8.15 -34.13
C SER A 5 14.52 7.49 -35.45
N ILE A 6 14.56 8.23 -36.54
CA ILE A 6 15.00 7.73 -37.87
C ILE A 6 16.52 7.52 -37.88
N ILE A 7 17.30 8.41 -37.28
CA ILE A 7 18.77 8.28 -37.19
C ILE A 7 19.17 7.12 -36.28
N CYS A 8 18.50 6.90 -35.14
CA CYS A 8 18.72 5.72 -34.30
C CYS A 8 18.32 4.40 -34.97
N PHE A 9 17.27 4.39 -35.78
CA PHE A 9 16.86 3.21 -36.54
C PHE A 9 17.85 2.87 -37.65
N SER A 10 18.34 3.86 -38.42
CA SER A 10 19.32 3.63 -39.50
C SER A 10 20.67 3.17 -38.98
N SER A 11 21.14 3.68 -37.84
CA SER A 11 22.39 3.22 -37.22
C SER A 11 22.30 1.80 -36.63
N ARG A 12 21.15 1.40 -36.13
CA ARG A 12 20.90 0.02 -35.65
C ARG A 12 20.84 -1.00 -36.78
N PHE A 13 20.24 -0.69 -37.92
CA PHE A 13 20.23 -1.56 -39.10
C PHE A 13 21.62 -1.68 -39.73
N GLN A 14 22.40 -0.60 -39.77
CA GLN A 14 23.77 -0.65 -40.22
C GLN A 14 24.68 -1.50 -39.30
N GLY A 15 24.44 -1.44 -37.98
CA GLY A 15 25.13 -2.28 -37.01
C GLY A 15 24.82 -3.77 -37.14
N GLN A 16 23.56 -4.11 -37.44
CA GLN A 16 23.17 -5.51 -37.67
C GLN A 16 23.81 -6.08 -38.94
N ALA A 17 23.69 -5.39 -40.08
CA ALA A 17 24.29 -5.85 -41.34
C ALA A 17 25.80 -5.98 -41.25
N ALA A 18 26.47 -5.08 -40.51
CA ALA A 18 27.90 -5.17 -40.28
C ALA A 18 28.30 -6.39 -39.43
N LEU A 19 27.53 -6.72 -38.37
CA LEU A 19 27.78 -7.91 -37.56
C LEU A 19 27.41 -9.21 -38.29
N GLU A 20 26.34 -9.22 -39.09
CA GLU A 20 25.99 -10.36 -39.94
C GLU A 20 27.11 -10.63 -40.95
N ALA A 21 27.65 -9.61 -41.61
CA ALA A 21 28.79 -9.75 -42.51
C ALA A 21 30.09 -10.16 -41.78
N ALA A 22 30.33 -9.68 -40.57
CA ALA A 22 31.50 -10.08 -39.76
C ALA A 22 31.41 -11.57 -39.39
N VAL A 23 30.25 -12.07 -38.98
CA VAL A 23 30.03 -13.50 -38.68
C VAL A 23 30.12 -14.36 -39.95
N GLU A 24 29.65 -13.85 -41.09
CA GLU A 24 29.76 -14.57 -42.37
C GLU A 24 31.22 -14.70 -42.85
N ASN A 25 32.04 -13.65 -42.66
CA ASN A 25 33.45 -13.65 -43.02
C ASN A 25 34.35 -14.41 -42.04
N GLU A 26 34.03 -14.33 -40.75
CA GLU A 26 34.77 -14.99 -39.68
C GLU A 26 33.82 -15.81 -38.78
N PRO A 27 33.29 -16.92 -39.28
CA PRO A 27 32.26 -17.70 -38.56
C PRO A 27 32.79 -18.34 -37.27
N ASP A 28 34.13 -18.54 -37.18
CA ASP A 28 34.81 -19.12 -36.01
C ASP A 28 35.18 -18.06 -34.95
N ASN A 29 34.83 -16.79 -35.16
CA ASN A 29 35.00 -15.75 -34.16
C ASN A 29 33.83 -15.75 -33.17
N TYR A 30 34.08 -16.33 -31.99
CA TYR A 30 33.08 -16.43 -30.93
C TYR A 30 32.46 -15.09 -30.57
N TRP A 31 33.27 -14.03 -30.47
CA TRP A 31 32.80 -12.72 -30.00
C TRP A 31 31.89 -12.01 -31.01
N TYR A 32 32.13 -12.19 -32.32
CA TYR A 32 31.23 -11.67 -33.35
C TYR A 32 29.85 -12.35 -33.29
N ASN A 33 29.87 -13.68 -33.16
CA ASN A 33 28.66 -14.46 -33.01
C ASN A 33 27.89 -14.03 -31.74
N GLN A 34 28.57 -13.89 -30.60
CA GLN A 34 27.93 -13.47 -29.33
C GLN A 34 27.35 -12.05 -29.43
N ALA A 35 28.05 -11.10 -30.05
CA ALA A 35 27.55 -9.76 -30.28
C ALA A 35 26.31 -9.74 -31.16
N LEU A 36 26.26 -10.58 -32.20
CA LEU A 36 25.13 -10.71 -33.10
C LEU A 36 23.92 -11.32 -32.38
N VAL A 37 24.11 -12.35 -31.53
CA VAL A 37 23.05 -12.91 -30.67
C VAL A 37 22.45 -11.81 -29.79
N GLY A 38 23.31 -11.04 -29.10
CA GLY A 38 22.85 -9.94 -28.24
C GLY A 38 22.00 -8.90 -29.01
N LEU A 39 22.39 -8.61 -30.25
CA LEU A 39 21.66 -7.68 -31.10
C LEU A 39 20.29 -8.25 -31.54
N TYR A 40 20.23 -9.54 -31.92
CA TYR A 40 18.98 -10.21 -32.26
C TYR A 40 18.00 -10.26 -31.05
N GLN A 41 18.52 -10.54 -29.85
CA GLN A 41 17.73 -10.52 -28.62
C GLN A 41 17.19 -9.12 -28.30
N GLN A 42 18.03 -8.09 -28.41
CA GLN A 42 17.61 -6.69 -28.21
C GLN A 42 16.52 -6.24 -29.19
N GLN A 43 16.60 -6.75 -30.43
CA GLN A 43 15.62 -6.46 -31.49
C GLN A 43 14.43 -7.40 -31.48
N LYS A 44 14.34 -8.31 -30.50
CA LYS A 44 13.27 -9.32 -30.37
C LYS A 44 13.16 -10.27 -31.57
N GLN A 45 14.28 -10.47 -32.30
CA GLN A 45 14.37 -11.43 -33.42
C GLN A 45 14.70 -12.82 -32.88
N LYS A 46 13.78 -13.42 -32.14
CA LYS A 46 14.00 -14.67 -31.36
C LYS A 46 14.49 -15.82 -32.27
N ASP A 47 13.85 -16.03 -33.42
CA ASP A 47 14.19 -17.15 -34.30
C ASP A 47 15.62 -17.05 -34.84
N LYS A 48 16.09 -15.84 -35.17
CA LYS A 48 17.46 -15.61 -35.61
C LYS A 48 18.46 -15.82 -34.48
N ALA A 49 18.11 -15.37 -33.26
CA ALA A 49 18.94 -15.60 -32.08
C ALA A 49 19.07 -17.10 -31.77
N ILE A 50 17.98 -17.86 -31.81
CA ILE A 50 17.98 -19.31 -31.60
C ILE A 50 18.82 -19.99 -32.69
N GLY A 51 18.59 -19.68 -33.97
CA GLY A 51 19.35 -20.29 -35.06
C GLY A 51 20.86 -20.09 -34.94
N LEU A 52 21.28 -18.87 -34.56
CA LEU A 52 22.71 -18.55 -34.35
C LEU A 52 23.28 -19.25 -33.12
N LEU A 53 22.54 -19.27 -32.00
CA LEU A 53 22.94 -19.98 -30.77
C LEU A 53 23.07 -21.48 -30.98
N GLU A 54 22.17 -22.12 -31.77
CA GLU A 54 22.28 -23.52 -32.13
C GLU A 54 23.55 -23.77 -32.95
N ALA A 55 23.84 -22.92 -33.93
CA ALA A 55 25.10 -23.01 -34.71
C ALA A 55 26.35 -22.83 -33.81
N MET A 56 26.29 -21.85 -32.88
CA MET A 56 27.37 -21.63 -31.91
C MET A 56 27.59 -22.81 -31.00
N SER A 57 26.54 -23.46 -30.51
CA SER A 57 26.65 -24.62 -29.62
C SER A 57 27.31 -25.85 -30.24
N VAL A 58 27.27 -25.94 -31.57
CA VAL A 58 27.98 -26.96 -32.34
C VAL A 58 29.42 -26.54 -32.67
N ARG A 59 29.59 -25.26 -33.07
CA ARG A 59 30.88 -24.72 -33.49
C ARG A 59 31.86 -24.48 -32.34
N PHE A 60 31.35 -24.09 -31.20
CA PHE A 60 32.15 -23.81 -30.00
C PHE A 60 31.73 -24.78 -28.85
N PRO A 61 32.00 -26.08 -28.98
CA PRO A 61 31.50 -27.08 -28.07
C PRO A 61 32.01 -26.93 -26.63
N GLU A 62 33.10 -26.24 -26.40
CA GLU A 62 33.65 -25.94 -25.07
C GLU A 62 32.95 -24.75 -24.37
N LYS A 63 32.15 -23.99 -25.13
CA LYS A 63 31.42 -22.82 -24.64
C LYS A 63 29.95 -23.22 -24.32
N THR A 64 29.62 -23.30 -23.04
CA THR A 64 28.27 -23.69 -22.61
C THR A 64 27.29 -22.51 -22.56
N GLU A 65 27.76 -21.26 -22.65
CA GLU A 65 26.96 -20.05 -22.56
C GLU A 65 25.84 -20.00 -23.63
N SER A 66 26.12 -20.53 -24.84
CA SER A 66 25.08 -20.64 -25.89
C SER A 66 23.93 -21.57 -25.49
N LEU A 67 24.22 -22.67 -24.77
CA LEU A 67 23.19 -23.58 -24.29
C LEU A 67 22.34 -22.96 -23.18
N PHE A 68 22.94 -22.21 -22.25
CA PHE A 68 22.18 -21.45 -21.24
C PHE A 68 21.27 -20.39 -21.89
N SER A 69 21.78 -19.67 -22.89
CA SER A 69 20.95 -18.70 -23.63
C SER A 69 19.82 -19.36 -24.41
N LEU A 70 20.03 -20.56 -24.95
CA LEU A 70 18.99 -21.37 -25.59
C LEU A 70 17.92 -21.81 -24.59
N LEU A 71 18.30 -22.23 -23.37
CA LEU A 71 17.34 -22.58 -22.33
C LEU A 71 16.40 -21.44 -22.02
N ASP A 72 16.94 -20.22 -21.87
CA ASP A 72 16.11 -19.02 -21.59
C ASP A 72 15.14 -18.74 -22.73
N LEU A 73 15.59 -18.80 -23.99
CA LEU A 73 14.75 -18.54 -25.14
C LEU A 73 13.68 -19.62 -25.36
N TYR A 74 14.01 -20.90 -25.17
CA TYR A 74 13.06 -22.01 -25.27
C TYR A 74 12.06 -22.02 -24.10
N ASN A 75 12.48 -21.67 -22.88
CA ASN A 75 11.57 -21.48 -21.75
C ASN A 75 10.57 -20.33 -22.01
N GLN A 76 11.06 -19.17 -22.55
CA GLN A 76 10.20 -18.06 -22.94
C GLN A 76 9.24 -18.38 -24.08
N ALA A 77 9.57 -19.39 -24.89
CA ALA A 77 8.73 -19.89 -25.98
C ALA A 77 7.83 -21.08 -25.55
N GLU A 78 7.95 -21.51 -24.30
CA GLU A 78 7.27 -22.71 -23.76
C GLU A 78 7.55 -23.99 -24.58
N ASP A 79 8.68 -24.04 -25.30
CA ASP A 79 9.13 -25.20 -26.07
C ASP A 79 9.88 -26.17 -25.15
N TYR A 80 9.12 -26.82 -24.28
CA TYR A 80 9.65 -27.69 -23.24
C TYR A 80 10.45 -28.90 -23.79
N ASP A 81 10.16 -29.37 -25.00
CA ASP A 81 10.92 -30.46 -25.62
C ASP A 81 12.35 -30.00 -25.94
N LYS A 82 12.50 -28.79 -26.47
CA LYS A 82 13.83 -28.23 -26.70
C LYS A 82 14.55 -27.83 -25.41
N VAL A 83 13.80 -27.40 -24.38
CA VAL A 83 14.39 -27.18 -23.05
C VAL A 83 15.03 -28.49 -22.53
N ILE A 84 14.29 -29.61 -22.51
CA ILE A 84 14.80 -30.90 -22.06
C ILE A 84 16.02 -31.36 -22.90
N THR A 85 15.92 -31.22 -24.23
CA THR A 85 17.04 -31.57 -25.12
C THR A 85 18.29 -30.74 -24.81
N THR A 86 18.13 -29.46 -24.54
CA THR A 86 19.24 -28.55 -24.21
C THR A 86 19.81 -28.84 -22.83
N LEU A 87 18.96 -29.19 -21.84
CA LEU A 87 19.41 -29.65 -20.52
C LEU A 87 20.24 -30.93 -20.61
N ASN A 88 19.81 -31.90 -21.44
CA ASN A 88 20.58 -33.13 -21.67
C ASN A 88 21.94 -32.82 -22.31
N ARG A 89 22.00 -31.88 -23.30
CA ARG A 89 23.27 -31.44 -23.91
C ARG A 89 24.19 -30.75 -22.89
N LEU A 90 23.64 -29.99 -21.95
CA LEU A 90 24.41 -29.42 -20.85
C LEU A 90 24.95 -30.51 -19.93
N GLU A 91 24.11 -31.46 -19.53
CA GLU A 91 24.53 -32.58 -18.69
C GLU A 91 25.64 -33.40 -19.32
N ASP A 92 25.58 -33.67 -20.64
CA ASP A 92 26.64 -34.36 -21.38
C ASP A 92 27.98 -33.59 -21.34
N LYS A 93 27.94 -32.25 -21.24
CA LYS A 93 29.17 -31.41 -21.27
C LYS A 93 29.74 -31.12 -19.89
N ILE A 94 28.93 -30.76 -18.94
CA ILE A 94 29.39 -30.31 -17.61
C ILE A 94 29.17 -31.37 -16.52
N GLY A 95 28.60 -32.49 -16.88
CA GLY A 95 28.19 -33.58 -15.94
C GLY A 95 26.83 -33.34 -15.33
N LYS A 96 26.32 -34.40 -14.72
CA LYS A 96 25.06 -34.39 -13.96
C LYS A 96 25.21 -33.45 -12.74
N SER A 97 24.21 -32.66 -12.47
CA SER A 97 24.17 -31.81 -11.28
C SER A 97 22.76 -31.72 -10.73
N GLU A 98 22.67 -31.46 -9.42
CA GLU A 98 21.41 -31.22 -8.72
C GLU A 98 20.54 -30.20 -9.48
N GLN A 99 21.13 -29.08 -9.89
CA GLN A 99 20.42 -28.00 -10.56
C GLN A 99 19.83 -28.44 -11.90
N LEU A 100 20.58 -29.17 -12.74
CA LEU A 100 20.08 -29.64 -14.03
C LEU A 100 18.97 -30.69 -13.85
N THR A 101 19.12 -31.60 -12.90
CA THR A 101 18.11 -32.65 -12.61
C THR A 101 16.81 -32.00 -12.05
N MET A 102 16.91 -31.03 -11.15
CA MET A 102 15.74 -30.30 -10.64
C MET A 102 15.06 -29.49 -11.74
N GLU A 103 15.81 -28.89 -12.65
CA GLU A 103 15.24 -28.15 -13.77
C GLU A 103 14.51 -29.12 -14.74
N LYS A 104 15.09 -30.28 -15.07
CA LYS A 104 14.40 -31.32 -15.83
C LYS A 104 13.11 -31.76 -15.15
N PHE A 105 13.19 -32.05 -13.84
CA PHE A 105 12.03 -32.41 -13.03
C PHE A 105 10.90 -31.37 -13.16
N ARG A 106 11.23 -30.07 -12.98
CA ARG A 106 10.28 -28.97 -13.11
C ARG A 106 9.63 -28.92 -14.50
N ILE A 107 10.43 -29.06 -15.56
CA ILE A 107 9.94 -29.01 -16.94
C ILE A 107 9.05 -30.22 -17.25
N TYR A 108 9.40 -31.45 -16.77
CA TYR A 108 8.53 -32.61 -16.93
C TYR A 108 7.18 -32.44 -16.22
N LEU A 109 7.14 -31.81 -15.04
CA LEU A 109 5.88 -31.47 -14.38
C LEU A 109 5.04 -30.50 -15.20
N GLN A 110 5.65 -29.44 -15.77
CA GLN A 110 4.94 -28.50 -16.66
C GLN A 110 4.37 -29.19 -17.90
N LYS A 111 5.11 -30.14 -18.46
CA LYS A 111 4.63 -31.00 -19.57
C LYS A 111 3.55 -32.04 -19.16
N LYS A 112 3.27 -32.16 -17.85
CA LYS A 112 2.44 -33.21 -17.28
C LYS A 112 2.98 -34.63 -17.58
N ASP A 113 4.30 -34.73 -17.80
CA ASP A 113 4.99 -36.05 -17.94
C ASP A 113 5.47 -36.52 -16.55
N ASN A 114 4.49 -37.01 -15.77
CA ASN A 114 4.74 -37.44 -14.42
C ASN A 114 5.71 -38.64 -14.34
N LYS A 115 5.81 -39.42 -15.40
CA LYS A 115 6.73 -40.59 -15.43
C LYS A 115 8.19 -40.13 -15.49
N SER A 116 8.51 -39.23 -16.38
CA SER A 116 9.87 -38.65 -16.49
C SER A 116 10.22 -37.81 -15.28
N ALA A 117 9.30 -37.02 -14.76
CA ALA A 117 9.48 -36.26 -13.51
C ALA A 117 9.83 -37.20 -12.34
N PHE A 118 9.11 -38.35 -12.22
CA PHE A 118 9.39 -39.32 -11.18
C PHE A 118 10.82 -39.89 -11.29
N GLN A 119 11.29 -40.21 -12.51
CA GLN A 119 12.64 -40.72 -12.73
C GLN A 119 13.73 -39.73 -12.32
N GLU A 120 13.53 -38.45 -12.59
CA GLU A 120 14.48 -37.42 -12.21
C GLU A 120 14.58 -37.26 -10.68
N ILE A 121 13.45 -37.19 -9.97
CA ILE A 121 13.46 -37.07 -8.51
C ILE A 121 13.96 -38.35 -7.81
N GLU A 122 13.62 -39.54 -8.31
CA GLU A 122 14.14 -40.78 -7.82
C GLU A 122 15.67 -40.86 -7.97
N SER A 123 16.20 -40.34 -9.07
CA SER A 123 17.64 -40.19 -9.30
C SER A 123 18.32 -39.32 -8.25
N LEU A 124 17.71 -38.16 -7.88
CA LEU A 124 18.22 -37.28 -6.81
C LEU A 124 18.18 -37.97 -5.43
N VAL A 125 17.10 -38.68 -5.11
CA VAL A 125 17.01 -39.42 -3.85
C VAL A 125 18.10 -40.49 -3.75
N ASN A 126 18.40 -41.19 -4.84
CA ASN A 126 19.45 -42.20 -4.88
C ASN A 126 20.87 -41.59 -4.77
N GLU A 127 21.09 -40.43 -5.37
CA GLU A 127 22.37 -39.75 -5.33
C GLU A 127 22.60 -39.00 -3.99
N TYR A 128 21.55 -38.46 -3.41
CA TYR A 128 21.57 -37.74 -2.14
C TYR A 128 20.62 -38.36 -1.10
N PRO A 129 20.87 -39.58 -0.62
CA PRO A 129 19.91 -40.35 0.21
C PRO A 129 19.66 -39.74 1.60
N LEU A 130 20.56 -38.85 2.07
CA LEU A 130 20.44 -38.15 3.34
C LEU A 130 19.73 -36.80 3.21
N ASP A 131 19.50 -36.30 1.99
CA ASP A 131 18.77 -35.08 1.77
C ASP A 131 17.26 -35.28 1.80
N MET A 132 16.67 -34.93 2.92
CA MET A 132 15.23 -35.14 3.17
C MET A 132 14.33 -34.33 2.24
N ARG A 133 14.85 -33.23 1.66
CA ARG A 133 14.09 -32.39 0.70
C ARG A 133 13.62 -33.23 -0.48
N TYR A 134 14.54 -34.03 -1.07
CA TYR A 134 14.21 -34.87 -2.21
C TYR A 134 13.27 -36.02 -1.85
N GLN A 135 13.40 -36.58 -0.62
CA GLN A 135 12.46 -37.60 -0.15
C GLN A 135 11.04 -37.02 -0.01
N VAL A 136 10.88 -35.80 0.52
CA VAL A 136 9.56 -35.16 0.59
C VAL A 136 8.99 -34.91 -0.80
N VAL A 137 9.80 -34.33 -1.72
CA VAL A 137 9.39 -34.11 -3.12
C VAL A 137 9.00 -35.45 -3.80
N LEU A 138 9.72 -36.52 -3.56
CA LEU A 138 9.35 -37.86 -4.08
C LEU A 138 7.99 -38.32 -3.52
N GLY A 139 7.73 -38.09 -2.24
CA GLY A 139 6.42 -38.30 -1.62
C GLY A 139 5.31 -37.51 -2.30
N ASP A 140 5.55 -36.24 -2.60
CA ASP A 140 4.58 -35.35 -3.30
C ASP A 140 4.29 -35.85 -4.73
N VAL A 141 5.33 -36.39 -5.43
CA VAL A 141 5.17 -36.99 -6.75
C VAL A 141 4.38 -38.30 -6.64
N TYR A 142 4.58 -39.11 -5.60
CA TYR A 142 3.74 -40.29 -5.33
C TYR A 142 2.27 -39.87 -5.16
N MET A 143 1.98 -38.83 -4.37
CA MET A 143 0.61 -38.29 -4.21
C MET A 143 -0.02 -37.95 -5.55
N GLN A 144 0.66 -37.11 -6.35
CA GLN A 144 0.19 -36.67 -7.67
C GLN A 144 -0.09 -37.83 -8.63
N ASN A 145 0.58 -38.96 -8.47
CA ASN A 145 0.37 -40.17 -9.25
C ASN A 145 -0.61 -41.20 -8.60
N GLY A 146 -1.33 -40.81 -7.55
CA GLY A 146 -2.31 -41.61 -6.87
C GLY A 146 -1.72 -42.75 -6.01
N LYS A 147 -0.39 -42.76 -5.82
CA LYS A 147 0.35 -43.73 -4.97
C LYS A 147 0.35 -43.26 -3.52
N LYS A 148 -0.86 -43.22 -2.92
CA LYS A 148 -1.08 -42.61 -1.60
C LYS A 148 -0.30 -43.27 -0.48
N GLN A 149 -0.18 -44.62 -0.51
CA GLN A 149 0.53 -45.37 0.53
C GLN A 149 2.03 -45.10 0.48
N GLU A 150 2.63 -45.11 -0.71
CA GLU A 150 4.05 -44.84 -0.90
C GLU A 150 4.39 -43.37 -0.48
N ALA A 151 3.50 -42.44 -0.75
CA ALA A 151 3.64 -41.03 -0.28
C ALA A 151 3.66 -40.99 1.25
N PHE A 152 2.67 -41.60 1.90
CA PHE A 152 2.58 -41.63 3.36
C PHE A 152 3.82 -42.24 3.99
N ASP A 153 4.27 -43.43 3.51
CA ASP A 153 5.46 -44.12 4.01
C ASP A 153 6.72 -43.26 3.87
N THR A 154 6.81 -42.51 2.76
CA THR A 154 7.92 -41.58 2.51
C THR A 154 7.94 -40.42 3.49
N TYR A 155 6.79 -39.79 3.72
CA TYR A 155 6.68 -38.69 4.71
C TYR A 155 6.97 -39.19 6.13
N GLN A 156 6.44 -40.34 6.51
CA GLN A 156 6.70 -40.97 7.83
C GLN A 156 8.18 -41.29 8.02
N LYS A 157 8.85 -41.77 6.99
CA LYS A 157 10.31 -42.03 7.02
C LYS A 157 11.09 -40.72 7.29
N VAL A 158 10.75 -39.63 6.63
CA VAL A 158 11.38 -38.32 6.89
C VAL A 158 11.13 -37.90 8.31
N LEU A 159 9.88 -37.92 8.79
CA LEU A 159 9.50 -37.52 10.14
C LEU A 159 10.06 -38.42 11.24
N SER A 160 10.39 -39.67 10.96
CA SER A 160 11.08 -40.55 11.91
C SER A 160 12.53 -40.13 12.15
N THR A 161 13.15 -39.48 11.18
CA THR A 161 14.54 -38.99 11.26
C THR A 161 14.59 -37.52 11.73
N ASP A 162 13.69 -36.67 11.22
CA ASP A 162 13.52 -35.26 11.57
C ASP A 162 12.06 -35.00 11.92
N PRO A 163 11.66 -35.15 13.20
CA PRO A 163 10.28 -34.91 13.63
C PRO A 163 9.77 -33.48 13.43
N ASP A 164 10.65 -32.52 13.32
CA ASP A 164 10.31 -31.09 13.14
C ASP A 164 10.39 -30.64 11.68
N ASN A 165 10.53 -31.58 10.72
CA ASN A 165 10.61 -31.28 9.29
C ASN A 165 9.32 -30.63 8.78
N VAL A 166 9.40 -29.35 8.46
CA VAL A 166 8.26 -28.51 8.06
C VAL A 166 7.64 -29.02 6.76
N MET A 167 8.47 -29.35 5.75
CA MET A 167 7.99 -29.81 4.45
C MET A 167 7.23 -31.13 4.57
N ALA A 168 7.82 -32.10 5.25
CA ALA A 168 7.20 -33.45 5.43
C ALA A 168 5.86 -33.37 6.20
N ARG A 169 5.79 -32.49 7.24
CA ARG A 169 4.52 -32.29 7.96
C ARG A 169 3.45 -31.59 7.11
N LEU A 170 3.83 -30.63 6.29
CA LEU A 170 2.89 -29.98 5.37
C LEU A 170 2.36 -30.95 4.33
N SER A 171 3.26 -31.73 3.70
CA SER A 171 2.87 -32.76 2.73
C SER A 171 1.98 -33.81 3.38
N LEU A 172 2.30 -34.25 4.61
CA LEU A 172 1.46 -35.14 5.37
C LEU A 172 0.10 -34.57 5.77
N ALA A 173 0.06 -33.26 6.09
CA ALA A 173 -1.21 -32.56 6.30
C ALA A 173 -2.06 -32.58 5.01
N SER A 174 -1.48 -32.19 3.87
CA SER A 174 -2.17 -32.25 2.58
C SER A 174 -2.67 -33.66 2.23
N TYR A 175 -1.89 -34.69 2.57
CA TYR A 175 -2.31 -36.09 2.44
C TYR A 175 -3.57 -36.40 3.26
N TYR A 176 -3.59 -35.98 4.55
CA TYR A 176 -4.76 -36.19 5.41
C TYR A 176 -5.99 -35.40 4.95
N ASP A 177 -5.81 -34.22 4.44
CA ASP A 177 -6.91 -33.43 3.86
C ASP A 177 -7.52 -34.12 2.63
N GLU A 178 -6.67 -34.66 1.72
CA GLU A 178 -7.12 -35.35 0.51
C GLU A 178 -7.86 -36.65 0.79
N ILE A 179 -7.52 -37.37 1.87
CA ILE A 179 -8.22 -38.57 2.28
C ILE A 179 -9.41 -38.32 3.24
N GLY A 180 -9.65 -37.03 3.60
CA GLY A 180 -10.78 -36.62 4.43
C GLY A 180 -10.56 -36.73 5.94
N GLU A 181 -9.36 -37.02 6.40
CA GLU A 181 -8.99 -37.21 7.82
C GLU A 181 -8.70 -35.87 8.49
N LYS A 182 -9.75 -35.08 8.72
CA LYS A 182 -9.65 -33.67 9.18
C LYS A 182 -8.96 -33.51 10.53
N GLU A 183 -9.14 -34.45 11.46
CA GLU A 183 -8.48 -34.36 12.78
C GLU A 183 -6.97 -34.59 12.67
N LEU A 184 -6.53 -35.50 11.79
CA LEU A 184 -5.13 -35.73 11.54
C LEU A 184 -4.48 -34.58 10.77
N TYR A 185 -5.20 -33.96 9.82
CA TYR A 185 -4.80 -32.71 9.16
C TYR A 185 -4.51 -31.62 10.19
N LYS A 186 -5.48 -31.36 11.09
CA LYS A 186 -5.35 -30.36 12.15
C LYS A 186 -4.17 -30.66 13.08
N LEU A 187 -3.97 -31.93 13.43
CA LEU A 187 -2.84 -32.37 14.28
C LEU A 187 -1.49 -32.04 13.64
N GLN A 188 -1.34 -32.20 12.32
CA GLN A 188 -0.11 -31.83 11.62
C GLN A 188 0.11 -30.31 11.60
N LEU A 189 -0.94 -29.52 11.32
CA LEU A 189 -0.86 -28.07 11.37
C LEU A 189 -0.51 -27.58 12.79
N ASP A 190 -1.15 -28.12 13.82
CA ASP A 190 -0.85 -27.79 15.21
C ASP A 190 0.62 -28.10 15.56
N SER A 191 1.12 -29.24 15.11
CA SER A 191 2.51 -29.64 15.33
C SER A 191 3.52 -28.70 14.68
N LEU A 192 3.14 -27.99 13.61
CA LEU A 192 3.96 -26.97 12.98
C LEU A 192 3.79 -25.61 13.66
N LEU A 193 2.55 -25.15 13.73
CA LEU A 193 2.23 -23.78 14.08
C LEU A 193 2.41 -23.48 15.57
N LEU A 194 2.20 -24.50 16.42
CA LEU A 194 2.35 -24.36 17.86
C LEU A 194 3.72 -24.82 18.38
N ASN A 195 4.61 -25.32 17.52
CA ASN A 195 5.96 -25.72 17.94
C ASN A 195 6.90 -24.50 18.01
N LYS A 196 7.41 -24.20 19.19
CA LYS A 196 8.34 -23.07 19.42
C LYS A 196 9.70 -23.22 18.72
N LYS A 197 10.09 -24.45 18.31
CA LYS A 197 11.33 -24.68 17.56
C LYS A 197 11.23 -24.30 16.08
N ILE A 198 10.02 -24.23 15.55
CA ILE A 198 9.81 -23.85 14.14
C ILE A 198 9.94 -22.34 14.01
N PRO A 199 10.83 -21.83 13.13
CA PRO A 199 10.99 -20.41 12.88
C PRO A 199 9.70 -19.73 12.44
N SER A 200 9.48 -18.48 12.85
CA SER A 200 8.29 -17.68 12.50
C SER A 200 8.10 -17.56 10.99
N GLU A 201 9.17 -17.41 10.22
CA GLU A 201 9.09 -17.38 8.75
C GLU A 201 8.46 -18.63 8.16
N ALA A 202 8.82 -19.80 8.68
CA ALA A 202 8.21 -21.07 8.25
C ALA A 202 6.73 -21.14 8.63
N LYS A 203 6.36 -20.71 9.84
CA LYS A 203 4.96 -20.62 10.28
C LYS A 203 4.15 -19.64 9.43
N LEU A 204 4.72 -18.51 9.06
CA LEU A 204 4.10 -17.56 8.15
C LEU A 204 3.76 -18.16 6.79
N ASN A 205 4.69 -18.93 6.22
CA ASN A 205 4.47 -19.58 4.94
C ASN A 205 3.35 -20.63 5.05
N VAL A 206 3.33 -21.40 6.14
CA VAL A 206 2.23 -22.33 6.44
C VAL A 206 0.90 -21.57 6.55
N MET A 207 0.84 -20.48 7.31
CA MET A 207 -0.40 -19.70 7.47
C MET A 207 -0.88 -19.09 6.17
N ARG A 208 0.03 -18.57 5.33
CA ARG A 208 -0.34 -18.09 3.99
C ARG A 208 -0.95 -19.18 3.13
N GLN A 209 -0.41 -20.40 3.19
CA GLN A 209 -0.98 -21.54 2.47
C GLN A 209 -2.35 -21.92 3.01
N VAL A 210 -2.54 -21.99 4.33
CA VAL A 210 -3.84 -22.28 4.97
C VAL A 210 -4.88 -21.22 4.57
N ILE A 211 -4.52 -19.95 4.58
CA ILE A 211 -5.38 -18.85 4.12
C ILE A 211 -5.77 -19.06 2.66
N ALA A 212 -4.79 -19.31 1.77
CA ALA A 212 -5.05 -19.48 0.35
C ALA A 212 -5.98 -20.68 0.07
N GLN A 213 -5.79 -21.79 0.76
CA GLN A 213 -6.66 -22.97 0.65
C GLN A 213 -8.08 -22.69 1.14
N ASN A 214 -8.22 -21.98 2.27
CA ASN A 214 -9.52 -21.60 2.80
C ASN A 214 -10.28 -20.67 1.83
N GLU A 215 -9.58 -19.69 1.23
CA GLU A 215 -10.17 -18.78 0.23
C GLU A 215 -10.59 -19.53 -1.05
N GLN A 216 -9.77 -20.43 -1.56
CA GLN A 216 -10.09 -21.25 -2.74
C GLN A 216 -11.29 -22.17 -2.50
N ALA A 217 -11.42 -22.68 -1.29
CA ALA A 217 -12.56 -23.51 -0.91
C ALA A 217 -13.85 -22.71 -0.67
N GLY A 218 -13.78 -21.38 -0.63
CA GLY A 218 -14.90 -20.51 -0.26
C GLY A 218 -15.41 -20.78 1.16
N ALA A 219 -14.56 -21.31 2.05
CA ALA A 219 -14.91 -21.61 3.43
C ALA A 219 -14.99 -20.33 4.28
N ASP A 220 -15.69 -20.40 5.40
CA ASP A 220 -15.73 -19.29 6.34
C ASP A 220 -14.37 -19.06 7.03
N SER A 221 -14.21 -17.91 7.64
CA SER A 221 -12.95 -17.49 8.27
C SER A 221 -12.70 -18.15 9.64
N THR A 222 -13.67 -18.87 10.20
CA THR A 222 -13.62 -19.35 11.59
C THR A 222 -12.42 -20.27 11.85
N GLN A 223 -12.12 -21.17 10.93
CA GLN A 223 -10.98 -22.07 11.07
C GLN A 223 -9.65 -21.30 11.10
N VAL A 224 -9.46 -20.36 10.16
CA VAL A 224 -8.24 -19.55 10.06
C VAL A 224 -8.06 -18.68 11.31
N ILE A 225 -9.11 -18.01 11.76
CA ILE A 225 -9.15 -17.20 12.99
C ILE A 225 -8.76 -18.06 14.21
N THR A 226 -9.38 -19.24 14.36
CA THR A 226 -9.08 -20.14 15.47
C THR A 226 -7.61 -20.54 15.51
N ILE A 227 -6.99 -20.79 14.36
CA ILE A 227 -5.58 -21.13 14.28
C ILE A 227 -4.71 -19.95 14.73
N PHE A 228 -4.99 -18.73 14.24
CA PHE A 228 -4.28 -17.53 14.66
C PHE A 228 -4.39 -17.29 16.16
N ASP A 229 -5.60 -17.35 16.73
CA ASP A 229 -5.83 -17.16 18.16
C ASP A 229 -5.00 -18.15 19.01
N ARG A 230 -4.91 -19.41 18.59
CA ARG A 230 -4.09 -20.42 19.27
C ARG A 230 -2.59 -20.14 19.17
N ILE A 231 -2.11 -19.62 18.04
CA ILE A 231 -0.72 -19.20 17.91
C ILE A 231 -0.43 -18.02 18.82
N LEU A 232 -1.30 -17.02 18.87
CA LEU A 232 -1.14 -15.84 19.71
C LEU A 232 -1.19 -16.16 21.22
N GLN A 233 -1.96 -17.18 21.63
CA GLN A 233 -1.95 -17.68 23.01
C GLN A 233 -0.59 -18.23 23.47
N GLN A 234 0.32 -18.55 22.53
CA GLN A 234 1.68 -18.98 22.84
C GLN A 234 2.66 -17.83 23.04
N ASP A 235 2.17 -16.59 22.94
CA ASP A 235 2.94 -15.37 23.14
C ASP A 235 4.16 -15.29 22.21
N PRO A 236 3.97 -15.16 20.90
CA PRO A 236 5.07 -15.10 19.94
C PRO A 236 5.99 -13.90 20.22
N ASP A 237 7.29 -14.12 20.07
CA ASP A 237 8.32 -13.11 20.31
C ASP A 237 8.52 -12.16 19.09
N ASP A 238 7.88 -12.45 17.95
CA ASP A 238 7.95 -11.62 16.74
C ASP A 238 6.58 -11.07 16.34
N ASP A 239 6.60 -9.97 15.61
CA ASP A 239 5.41 -9.23 15.19
C ASP A 239 4.79 -9.73 13.86
N GLN A 240 5.46 -10.62 13.14
CA GLN A 240 5.07 -10.98 11.77
C GLN A 240 3.77 -11.78 11.72
N ILE A 241 3.59 -12.75 12.62
CA ILE A 241 2.35 -13.56 12.67
C ILE A 241 1.17 -12.71 13.15
N PRO A 242 1.27 -11.94 14.24
CA PRO A 242 0.22 -10.98 14.61
C PRO A 242 -0.10 -9.98 13.48
N MET A 243 0.91 -9.51 12.76
CA MET A 243 0.70 -8.59 11.65
C MET A 243 -0.04 -9.27 10.49
N LEU A 244 0.30 -10.50 10.13
CA LEU A 244 -0.44 -11.29 9.12
C LEU A 244 -1.89 -11.51 9.54
N TYR A 245 -2.13 -11.80 10.82
CA TYR A 245 -3.48 -11.95 11.35
C TYR A 245 -4.30 -10.66 11.23
N SER A 246 -3.71 -9.52 11.62
CA SER A 246 -4.36 -8.23 11.49
C SER A 246 -4.73 -7.92 10.04
N GLN A 247 -3.83 -8.17 9.09
CA GLN A 247 -4.07 -8.02 7.66
C GLN A 247 -5.21 -8.93 7.18
N TYR A 248 -5.26 -10.18 7.66
CA TYR A 248 -6.35 -11.11 7.34
C TYR A 248 -7.70 -10.60 7.86
N LEU A 249 -7.76 -10.14 9.11
CA LEU A 249 -8.98 -9.57 9.69
C LEU A 249 -9.47 -8.33 8.90
N TRP A 250 -8.54 -7.49 8.44
CA TRP A 250 -8.87 -6.34 7.59
C TRP A 250 -9.44 -6.77 6.24
N ALA A 251 -8.82 -7.75 5.58
CA ALA A 251 -9.33 -8.31 4.33
C ALA A 251 -10.74 -8.89 4.46
N LYS A 252 -11.10 -9.37 5.65
CA LYS A 252 -12.44 -9.87 6.00
C LYS A 252 -13.39 -8.80 6.52
N ASN A 253 -13.02 -7.52 6.45
CA ASN A 253 -13.78 -6.38 6.99
C ASN A 253 -14.06 -6.47 8.50
N MET A 254 -13.16 -7.10 9.25
CA MET A 254 -13.22 -7.28 10.71
C MET A 254 -12.21 -6.35 11.41
N LYS A 255 -12.18 -5.07 11.02
CA LYS A 255 -11.18 -4.10 11.49
C LYS A 255 -11.13 -3.99 13.01
N GLU A 256 -12.28 -3.95 13.67
CA GLU A 256 -12.36 -3.84 15.14
C GLU A 256 -11.69 -5.02 15.86
N SER A 257 -11.87 -6.22 15.33
CA SER A 257 -11.26 -7.42 15.90
C SER A 257 -9.72 -7.41 15.77
N SER A 258 -9.17 -6.59 14.88
CA SER A 258 -7.71 -6.46 14.73
C SER A 258 -7.05 -5.57 15.77
N VAL A 259 -7.82 -4.72 16.49
CA VAL A 259 -7.26 -3.76 17.46
C VAL A 259 -6.35 -4.42 18.50
N PRO A 260 -6.78 -5.43 19.28
CA PRO A 260 -5.92 -6.05 20.28
C PRO A 260 -4.71 -6.75 19.68
N VAL A 261 -4.83 -7.24 18.43
CA VAL A 261 -3.73 -7.89 17.70
C VAL A 261 -2.68 -6.85 17.28
N LEU A 262 -3.14 -5.69 16.75
CA LEU A 262 -2.26 -4.58 16.37
C LEU A 262 -1.56 -3.95 17.58
N GLU A 263 -2.27 -3.84 18.70
CA GLU A 263 -1.65 -3.41 19.97
C GLU A 263 -0.54 -4.38 20.40
N ARG A 264 -0.76 -5.68 20.21
CA ARG A 264 0.28 -6.69 20.45
C ARG A 264 1.49 -6.52 19.53
N VAL A 265 1.25 -6.26 18.23
CA VAL A 265 2.34 -5.93 17.27
C VAL A 265 3.18 -4.77 17.81
N LEU A 266 2.55 -3.69 18.28
CA LEU A 266 3.27 -2.51 18.79
C LEU A 266 3.94 -2.73 20.16
N GLN A 267 3.51 -3.72 20.95
CA GLN A 267 4.23 -4.13 22.16
C GLN A 267 5.54 -4.86 21.81
N ILE A 268 5.54 -5.65 20.73
CA ILE A 268 6.71 -6.40 20.27
C ILE A 268 7.66 -5.47 19.49
N ASP A 269 7.12 -4.72 18.52
CA ASP A 269 7.85 -3.74 17.71
C ASP A 269 7.15 -2.38 17.74
N PRO A 270 7.55 -1.48 18.66
CA PRO A 270 7.01 -0.11 18.71
C PRO A 270 7.24 0.72 17.44
N THR A 271 8.19 0.31 16.58
CA THR A 271 8.52 1.02 15.33
C THR A 271 7.69 0.55 14.13
N ASN A 272 6.81 -0.45 14.31
CA ASN A 272 5.97 -0.97 13.23
C ASN A 272 4.95 0.09 12.78
N LYS A 273 5.37 0.88 11.77
CA LYS A 273 4.55 1.95 11.18
C LYS A 273 3.22 1.42 10.63
N ALA A 274 3.23 0.24 10.00
CA ALA A 274 2.02 -0.32 9.38
C ALA A 274 0.94 -0.62 10.42
N ALA A 275 1.30 -1.28 11.53
CA ALA A 275 0.37 -1.56 12.62
C ALA A 275 -0.20 -0.28 13.22
N ARG A 276 0.65 0.72 13.45
CA ARG A 276 0.25 2.01 14.00
C ARG A 276 -0.70 2.77 13.07
N MET A 277 -0.44 2.75 11.75
CA MET A 277 -1.33 3.36 10.76
C MET A 277 -2.69 2.67 10.69
N MET A 278 -2.73 1.34 10.83
CA MET A 278 -4.00 0.60 10.86
C MET A 278 -4.85 0.98 12.10
N LEU A 279 -4.23 1.09 13.28
CA LEU A 279 -4.92 1.57 14.48
C LEU A 279 -5.39 3.02 14.31
N LEU A 280 -4.56 3.87 13.76
CA LEU A 280 -4.88 5.27 13.49
C LEU A 280 -6.07 5.41 12.54
N GLU A 281 -6.12 4.62 11.47
CA GLU A 281 -7.27 4.63 10.55
C GLU A 281 -8.58 4.30 11.26
N ILE A 282 -8.58 3.31 12.17
CA ILE A 282 -9.76 2.95 12.96
C ILE A 282 -10.19 4.12 13.87
N ALA A 283 -9.23 4.75 14.56
CA ALA A 283 -9.51 5.86 15.47
C ALA A 283 -10.05 7.09 14.72
N VAL A 284 -9.46 7.42 13.55
CA VAL A 284 -9.90 8.53 12.70
C VAL A 284 -11.30 8.28 12.14
N GLN A 285 -11.61 7.06 11.69
CA GLN A 285 -12.94 6.72 11.18
C GLN A 285 -14.04 6.85 12.25
N LYS A 286 -13.67 6.73 13.53
CA LYS A 286 -14.58 6.92 14.68
C LYS A 286 -14.58 8.34 15.23
N GLU A 287 -13.77 9.22 14.68
CA GLU A 287 -13.54 10.58 15.21
C GLU A 287 -13.09 10.56 16.70
N ASP A 288 -12.40 9.46 17.12
CA ASP A 288 -11.91 9.29 18.48
C ASP A 288 -10.52 9.96 18.63
N PHE A 289 -10.54 11.27 18.87
CA PHE A 289 -9.33 12.07 18.99
C PHE A 289 -8.47 11.69 20.19
N GLU A 290 -9.06 11.16 21.27
CA GLU A 290 -8.29 10.64 22.41
C GLU A 290 -7.47 9.42 22.01
N GLN A 291 -8.02 8.51 21.24
CA GLN A 291 -7.29 7.36 20.71
C GLN A 291 -6.25 7.79 19.68
N VAL A 292 -6.55 8.78 18.83
CA VAL A 292 -5.55 9.35 17.91
C VAL A 292 -4.34 9.85 18.68
N ILE A 293 -4.52 10.59 19.78
CA ILE A 293 -3.41 11.06 20.64
C ILE A 293 -2.61 9.86 21.20
N LYS A 294 -3.27 8.87 21.80
CA LYS A 294 -2.60 7.70 22.38
C LYS A 294 -1.81 6.89 21.37
N ILE A 295 -2.26 6.85 20.11
CA ILE A 295 -1.59 6.13 19.03
C ILE A 295 -0.42 6.96 18.48
N CYS A 296 -0.61 8.26 18.28
CA CYS A 296 0.36 9.10 17.58
C CYS A 296 1.48 9.63 18.49
N GLU A 297 1.23 9.93 19.79
CA GLU A 297 2.31 10.38 20.70
C GLU A 297 3.49 9.39 20.73
N PRO A 298 3.30 8.07 20.96
CA PRO A 298 4.41 7.13 20.85
C PRO A 298 4.92 6.97 19.41
N GLY A 299 4.06 7.23 18.41
CA GLY A 299 4.39 7.14 17.00
C GLY A 299 5.46 8.15 16.56
N VAL A 300 5.33 9.40 16.96
CA VAL A 300 6.29 10.46 16.64
C VAL A 300 7.64 10.29 17.36
N GLU A 301 7.68 9.50 18.43
CA GLU A 301 8.93 9.15 19.13
C GLU A 301 9.60 7.93 18.50
N ALA A 302 8.81 6.88 18.21
CA ALA A 302 9.33 5.63 17.66
C ALA A 302 9.74 5.73 16.18
N THR A 303 9.04 6.57 15.41
CA THR A 303 9.26 6.78 13.97
C THR A 303 9.26 8.27 13.63
N PRO A 304 10.31 9.04 13.99
CA PRO A 304 10.32 10.50 13.84
C PRO A 304 10.17 11.02 12.41
N ASP A 305 10.53 10.20 11.43
CA ASP A 305 10.41 10.57 10.00
C ASP A 305 9.00 10.32 9.42
N ALA A 306 8.09 9.73 10.20
CA ALA A 306 6.73 9.46 9.79
C ALA A 306 5.82 10.68 10.04
N LEU A 307 5.86 11.65 9.13
CA LEU A 307 5.13 12.92 9.25
C LEU A 307 3.61 12.75 9.38
N GLU A 308 3.07 11.62 8.97
CA GLU A 308 1.65 11.29 9.11
C GLU A 308 1.21 11.29 10.59
N PHE A 309 2.04 10.79 11.50
CA PHE A 309 1.70 10.78 12.93
C PHE A 309 1.69 12.19 13.53
N TYR A 310 2.61 13.05 13.10
CA TYR A 310 2.60 14.47 13.49
C TYR A 310 1.34 15.18 12.99
N PHE A 311 0.95 14.92 11.76
CA PHE A 311 -0.23 15.56 11.15
C PHE A 311 -1.52 15.22 11.90
N TYR A 312 -1.81 13.91 12.10
CA TYR A 312 -3.01 13.51 12.82
C TYR A 312 -2.98 13.90 14.29
N LEU A 313 -1.81 13.87 14.93
CA LEU A 313 -1.64 14.33 16.30
C LEU A 313 -1.89 15.84 16.44
N ALA A 314 -1.42 16.64 15.49
CA ALA A 314 -1.67 18.08 15.48
C ALA A 314 -3.17 18.40 15.33
N ILE A 315 -3.89 17.66 14.47
CA ILE A 315 -5.35 17.76 14.36
C ILE A 315 -6.03 17.41 15.69
N ALA A 316 -5.63 16.29 16.30
CA ALA A 316 -6.21 15.84 17.56
C ALA A 316 -5.94 16.82 18.71
N TYR A 317 -4.73 17.40 18.78
CA TYR A 317 -4.41 18.47 19.74
C TYR A 317 -5.23 19.76 19.49
N ASN A 318 -5.46 20.10 18.22
CA ASN A 318 -6.29 21.25 17.88
C ASN A 318 -7.74 21.06 18.34
N GLN A 319 -8.30 19.86 18.14
CA GLN A 319 -9.65 19.51 18.64
C GLN A 319 -9.72 19.52 20.17
N ALA A 320 -8.61 19.21 20.84
CA ALA A 320 -8.48 19.26 22.30
C ALA A 320 -8.11 20.66 22.82
N GLU A 321 -8.14 21.71 21.98
CA GLU A 321 -7.77 23.10 22.30
C GLU A 321 -6.34 23.28 22.88
N ARG A 322 -5.42 22.35 22.53
CA ARG A 322 -4.04 22.32 22.99
C ARG A 322 -3.11 23.09 22.04
N GLY A 323 -3.40 24.36 21.80
CA GLY A 323 -2.72 25.17 20.78
C GLY A 323 -1.19 25.27 20.93
N ASP A 324 -0.64 25.29 22.15
CA ASP A 324 0.81 25.30 22.36
C ASP A 324 1.45 23.97 21.91
N ASP A 325 0.80 22.86 22.17
CA ASP A 325 1.27 21.54 21.73
C ASP A 325 1.19 21.40 20.20
N VAL A 326 0.15 21.94 19.57
CA VAL A 326 0.04 22.00 18.09
C VAL A 326 1.24 22.73 17.49
N LEU A 327 1.59 23.92 18.04
CA LEU A 327 2.70 24.72 17.54
C LEU A 327 4.05 24.04 17.74
N ALA A 328 4.29 23.46 18.92
CA ALA A 328 5.51 22.73 19.24
C ALA A 328 5.69 21.51 18.34
N LEU A 329 4.61 20.72 18.18
CA LEU A 329 4.60 19.52 17.36
C LEU A 329 4.82 19.82 15.88
N SER A 330 4.12 20.82 15.34
CA SER A 330 4.26 21.21 13.93
C SER A 330 5.66 21.74 13.61
N LYS A 331 6.29 22.49 14.52
CA LYS A 331 7.69 22.90 14.37
C LYS A 331 8.62 21.69 14.36
N LYS A 332 8.42 20.75 15.27
CA LYS A 332 9.21 19.49 15.30
C LYS A 332 9.02 18.69 14.02
N ALA A 333 7.81 18.59 13.48
CA ALA A 333 7.55 17.92 12.21
C ALA A 333 8.34 18.56 11.04
N LEU A 334 8.40 19.89 11.01
CA LEU A 334 9.13 20.62 9.97
C LEU A 334 10.65 20.42 10.03
N GLU A 335 11.23 20.03 11.18
CA GLU A 335 12.64 19.63 11.32
C GLU A 335 12.95 18.29 10.62
N HIS A 336 11.94 17.43 10.43
CA HIS A 336 12.07 16.13 9.75
C HIS A 336 11.75 16.20 8.24
N VAL A 337 11.45 17.38 7.70
CA VAL A 337 11.21 17.59 6.27
C VAL A 337 12.50 17.41 5.47
N THR A 338 12.43 16.62 4.40
CA THR A 338 13.54 16.36 3.48
C THR A 338 13.25 16.90 2.08
N ALA A 339 14.21 16.81 1.18
CA ALA A 339 14.04 17.22 -0.22
C ALA A 339 12.96 16.39 -0.95
N ASP A 340 12.72 15.15 -0.50
CA ASP A 340 11.72 14.24 -1.06
C ASP A 340 10.33 14.41 -0.44
N THR A 341 10.20 15.23 0.61
CA THR A 341 8.90 15.50 1.25
C THR A 341 8.01 16.29 0.30
N LYS A 342 6.77 15.82 0.12
CA LYS A 342 5.78 16.52 -0.70
C LYS A 342 5.49 17.90 -0.11
N LYS A 343 5.49 18.91 -0.96
CA LYS A 343 5.26 20.31 -0.56
C LYS A 343 3.88 20.53 0.07
N GLU A 344 2.90 19.73 -0.33
CA GLU A 344 1.55 19.77 0.23
C GLU A 344 1.57 19.45 1.73
N ILE A 345 2.35 18.46 2.17
CA ILE A 345 2.49 18.11 3.60
C ILE A 345 3.08 19.27 4.40
N VAL A 346 4.09 19.93 3.85
CA VAL A 346 4.70 21.11 4.48
C VAL A 346 3.69 22.27 4.59
N ALA A 347 2.90 22.49 3.53
CA ALA A 347 1.84 23.49 3.52
C ALA A 347 0.76 23.20 4.58
N ASP A 348 0.39 21.94 4.76
CA ASP A 348 -0.61 21.53 5.75
C ASP A 348 -0.14 21.83 7.18
N PHE A 349 1.13 21.58 7.52
CA PHE A 349 1.66 21.97 8.84
C PHE A 349 1.63 23.49 9.05
N TYR A 350 1.99 24.28 8.05
CA TYR A 350 1.88 25.75 8.16
C TYR A 350 0.42 26.20 8.27
N THR A 351 -0.52 25.55 7.61
CA THR A 351 -1.96 25.82 7.75
C THR A 351 -2.44 25.57 9.18
N ILE A 352 -2.11 24.40 9.75
CA ILE A 352 -2.46 24.05 11.12
C ILE A 352 -1.82 25.02 12.12
N MET A 353 -0.57 25.45 11.89
CA MET A 353 0.06 26.49 12.70
C MET A 353 -0.67 27.83 12.60
N GLY A 354 -1.13 28.21 11.42
CA GLY A 354 -1.93 29.41 11.19
C GLY A 354 -3.21 29.40 12.03
N ASP A 355 -3.95 28.29 12.00
CA ASP A 355 -5.16 28.10 12.79
C ASP A 355 -4.88 28.19 14.30
N ALA A 356 -3.80 27.55 14.78
CA ALA A 356 -3.40 27.57 16.18
C ALA A 356 -2.96 28.97 16.64
N TYR A 357 -2.20 29.71 15.83
CA TYR A 357 -1.82 31.09 16.14
C TYR A 357 -3.06 32.01 16.18
N HIS A 358 -3.98 31.86 15.23
CA HIS A 358 -5.22 32.62 15.22
C HIS A 358 -6.04 32.38 16.49
N THR A 359 -6.25 31.12 16.89
CA THR A 359 -6.98 30.77 18.11
C THR A 359 -6.35 31.38 19.36
N LYS A 360 -5.03 31.57 19.35
CA LYS A 360 -4.27 32.24 20.43
C LYS A 360 -4.29 33.79 20.35
N GLY A 361 -4.94 34.38 19.35
CA GLY A 361 -4.97 35.82 19.12
C GLY A 361 -3.66 36.40 18.59
N MET A 362 -2.76 35.55 18.05
CA MET A 362 -1.46 35.92 17.49
C MET A 362 -1.61 36.12 15.97
N MET A 363 -2.27 37.23 15.58
CA MET A 363 -2.73 37.42 14.20
C MET A 363 -1.61 37.53 13.18
N ASP A 364 -0.54 38.27 13.48
CA ASP A 364 0.59 38.42 12.55
C ASP A 364 1.30 37.12 12.30
N GLU A 365 1.49 36.28 13.33
CA GLU A 365 2.06 34.94 13.21
C GLU A 365 1.13 34.00 12.42
N ALA A 366 -0.18 34.10 12.61
CA ALA A 366 -1.17 33.33 11.85
C ALA A 366 -1.07 33.67 10.36
N TYR A 367 -1.04 34.92 10.00
CA TYR A 367 -0.93 35.35 8.59
C TYR A 367 0.40 34.97 7.96
N ASN A 368 1.51 35.08 8.69
CA ASN A 368 2.82 34.60 8.22
C ASN A 368 2.82 33.07 7.99
N ALA A 369 2.13 32.31 8.83
CA ALA A 369 2.00 30.86 8.65
C ALA A 369 1.16 30.52 7.40
N TYR A 370 0.02 31.19 7.19
CA TYR A 370 -0.76 30.98 5.97
C TYR A 370 -0.02 31.41 4.69
N ASP A 371 0.69 32.54 4.73
CA ASP A 371 1.53 32.94 3.60
C ASP A 371 2.60 31.88 3.30
N SER A 372 3.22 31.29 4.34
CA SER A 372 4.16 30.17 4.18
C SER A 372 3.49 28.94 3.58
N ALA A 373 2.29 28.56 4.05
CA ALA A 373 1.52 27.45 3.50
C ALA A 373 1.29 27.66 1.98
N LEU A 374 0.88 28.86 1.58
CA LEU A 374 0.59 29.19 0.18
C LEU A 374 1.86 29.32 -0.70
N VAL A 375 3.03 29.54 -0.12
CA VAL A 375 4.32 29.42 -0.84
C VAL A 375 4.62 27.97 -1.20
N TYR A 376 4.37 27.03 -0.30
CA TYR A 376 4.58 25.61 -0.56
C TYR A 376 3.48 25.00 -1.44
N ASN A 377 2.22 25.37 -1.19
CA ASN A 377 1.06 24.91 -1.96
C ASN A 377 0.09 26.08 -2.22
N PRO A 378 0.23 26.80 -3.35
CA PRO A 378 -0.62 27.95 -3.70
C PRO A 378 -2.12 27.64 -3.86
N VAL A 379 -2.46 26.37 -3.92
CA VAL A 379 -3.84 25.88 -4.06
C VAL A 379 -4.29 25.08 -2.82
N ASN A 380 -3.64 25.25 -1.68
CA ASN A 380 -4.08 24.65 -0.42
C ASN A 380 -5.43 25.27 -0.01
N ILE A 381 -6.49 24.50 -0.21
CA ILE A 381 -7.88 24.98 -0.06
C ILE A 381 -8.16 25.36 1.40
N GLY A 382 -7.64 24.61 2.37
CA GLY A 382 -7.78 24.93 3.80
C GLY A 382 -7.14 26.27 4.16
N ALA A 383 -5.87 26.48 3.77
CA ALA A 383 -5.17 27.73 3.99
C ALA A 383 -5.89 28.91 3.31
N LEU A 384 -6.29 28.75 2.04
CA LEU A 384 -7.01 29.79 1.30
C LEU A 384 -8.32 30.19 1.98
N ASN A 385 -9.12 29.20 2.44
CA ASN A 385 -10.39 29.48 3.09
C ASN A 385 -10.20 30.15 4.45
N ASN A 386 -9.38 29.57 5.32
CA ASN A 386 -9.23 30.05 6.69
C ASN A 386 -8.59 31.45 6.73
N TYR A 387 -7.54 31.64 5.92
CA TYR A 387 -6.91 32.96 5.78
C TYR A 387 -7.91 34.03 5.28
N ALA A 388 -8.67 33.72 4.23
CA ALA A 388 -9.68 34.63 3.69
C ALA A 388 -10.77 34.96 4.72
N TYR A 389 -11.26 33.96 5.45
CA TYR A 389 -12.24 34.15 6.50
C TYR A 389 -11.74 35.09 7.59
N TYR A 390 -10.53 34.83 8.14
CA TYR A 390 -9.97 35.64 9.22
C TYR A 390 -9.67 37.08 8.78
N LEU A 391 -9.16 37.29 7.56
CA LEU A 391 -9.01 38.63 7.00
C LEU A 391 -10.36 39.36 6.93
N SER A 392 -11.45 38.68 6.60
CA SER A 392 -12.78 39.26 6.48
C SER A 392 -13.35 39.67 7.84
N VAL A 393 -13.15 38.83 8.86
CA VAL A 393 -13.58 39.12 10.26
C VAL A 393 -12.90 40.36 10.77
N GLU A 394 -11.60 40.54 10.50
CA GLU A 394 -10.84 41.75 10.88
C GLU A 394 -11.03 42.90 9.92
N LYS A 395 -11.78 42.76 8.84
CA LYS A 395 -11.98 43.76 7.78
C LYS A 395 -10.67 44.24 7.16
N ARG A 396 -9.69 43.36 7.05
CA ARG A 396 -8.35 43.59 6.54
C ARG A 396 -8.20 42.97 5.16
N ASP A 397 -7.55 43.64 4.23
CA ASP A 397 -7.20 43.13 2.88
C ASP A 397 -8.35 42.33 2.18
N LEU A 398 -9.57 42.90 2.20
CA LEU A 398 -10.79 42.26 1.73
C LEU A 398 -10.73 41.82 0.26
N ASP A 399 -9.94 42.53 -0.59
CA ASP A 399 -9.76 42.08 -1.99
C ASP A 399 -8.92 40.83 -2.10
N LYS A 400 -7.86 40.70 -1.27
CA LYS A 400 -7.08 39.44 -1.14
C LYS A 400 -7.95 38.32 -0.61
N ALA A 401 -8.77 38.58 0.41
CA ALA A 401 -9.70 37.62 0.99
C ALA A 401 -10.70 37.09 -0.06
N GLU A 402 -11.31 38.01 -0.85
CA GLU A 402 -12.23 37.63 -1.91
C GLU A 402 -11.58 36.75 -2.98
N GLU A 403 -10.38 37.11 -3.46
CA GLU A 403 -9.64 36.32 -4.45
C GLU A 403 -9.34 34.92 -3.95
N MET A 404 -8.87 34.79 -2.70
CA MET A 404 -8.57 33.48 -2.09
C MET A 404 -9.82 32.61 -1.94
N SER A 405 -10.89 33.18 -1.37
CA SER A 405 -12.14 32.46 -1.15
C SER A 405 -12.85 32.11 -2.47
N TYR A 406 -12.75 32.95 -3.50
CA TYR A 406 -13.25 32.60 -4.83
C TYR A 406 -12.55 31.35 -5.40
N LYS A 407 -11.23 31.18 -5.16
CA LYS A 407 -10.51 29.97 -5.56
C LYS A 407 -11.05 28.71 -4.87
N THR A 408 -11.45 28.81 -3.60
CA THR A 408 -12.01 27.66 -2.86
C THR A 408 -13.40 27.27 -3.39
N VAL A 409 -14.29 28.24 -3.62
CA VAL A 409 -15.62 28.00 -4.22
C VAL A 409 -15.50 27.42 -5.63
N LYS A 410 -14.50 27.88 -6.42
CA LYS A 410 -14.26 27.32 -7.76
C LYS A 410 -13.76 25.88 -7.72
N ALA A 411 -12.95 25.52 -6.72
CA ALA A 411 -12.43 24.17 -6.54
C ALA A 411 -13.54 23.19 -6.05
N GLU A 412 -14.34 23.66 -5.08
CA GLU A 412 -15.41 22.86 -4.47
C GLU A 412 -16.73 23.65 -4.43
N PRO A 413 -17.46 23.72 -5.54
CA PRO A 413 -18.61 24.61 -5.70
C PRO A 413 -19.85 24.24 -4.88
N ASN A 414 -19.86 23.05 -4.27
CA ASN A 414 -20.93 22.55 -3.42
C ASN A 414 -20.49 22.39 -1.94
N ASN A 415 -19.39 22.97 -1.54
CA ASN A 415 -18.94 22.94 -0.15
C ASN A 415 -19.56 24.11 0.61
N ALA A 416 -20.42 23.79 1.59
CA ALA A 416 -21.17 24.78 2.37
C ALA A 416 -20.26 25.77 3.09
N THR A 417 -19.14 25.33 3.66
CA THR A 417 -18.16 26.17 4.37
C THR A 417 -17.51 27.19 3.45
N TYR A 418 -17.10 26.78 2.25
CA TYR A 418 -16.45 27.67 1.30
C TYR A 418 -17.43 28.67 0.68
N LEU A 419 -18.66 28.22 0.43
CA LEU A 419 -19.73 29.11 -0.04
C LEU A 419 -20.10 30.14 1.02
N ASP A 420 -20.16 29.76 2.29
CA ASP A 420 -20.41 30.67 3.42
C ASP A 420 -19.27 31.69 3.57
N THR A 421 -18.02 31.24 3.60
CA THR A 421 -16.87 32.15 3.70
C THR A 421 -16.88 33.18 2.57
N TYR A 422 -17.17 32.78 1.35
CA TYR A 422 -17.24 33.71 0.23
C TYR A 422 -18.45 34.66 0.35
N ALA A 423 -19.61 34.17 0.75
CA ALA A 423 -20.77 34.99 1.02
C ALA A 423 -20.51 36.03 2.14
N TRP A 424 -19.83 35.62 3.20
CA TRP A 424 -19.46 36.49 4.31
C TRP A 424 -18.51 37.58 3.88
N ILE A 425 -17.47 37.29 3.08
CA ILE A 425 -16.55 38.28 2.52
C ILE A 425 -17.31 39.31 1.67
N LEU A 426 -18.20 38.88 0.78
CA LEU A 426 -19.05 39.75 -0.02
C LEU A 426 -19.96 40.61 0.86
N PHE A 427 -20.49 40.06 1.94
CA PHE A 427 -21.29 40.78 2.92
C PHE A 427 -20.47 41.87 3.59
N VAL A 428 -19.25 41.59 4.06
CA VAL A 428 -18.37 42.58 4.70
C VAL A 428 -17.97 43.66 3.71
N LYS A 429 -17.82 43.35 2.42
CA LYS A 429 -17.58 44.34 1.35
C LYS A 429 -18.81 45.16 0.96
N GLY A 430 -20.00 44.83 1.48
CA GLY A 430 -21.26 45.49 1.17
C GLY A 430 -21.98 44.97 -0.08
N ASN A 431 -21.52 43.90 -0.69
CA ASN A 431 -22.08 43.27 -1.89
C ASN A 431 -23.22 42.32 -1.50
N TYR A 432 -24.23 42.79 -0.79
CA TYR A 432 -25.28 41.99 -0.15
C TYR A 432 -26.08 41.13 -1.12
N ALA A 433 -26.37 41.66 -2.33
CA ALA A 433 -27.15 40.94 -3.32
C ALA A 433 -26.40 39.68 -3.83
N GLU A 434 -25.10 39.79 -4.03
CA GLU A 434 -24.27 38.66 -4.45
C GLU A 434 -24.02 37.69 -3.28
N ALA A 435 -23.76 38.23 -2.07
CA ALA A 435 -23.64 37.45 -0.86
C ALA A 435 -24.85 36.49 -0.65
N ARG A 436 -26.07 37.00 -0.96
CA ARG A 436 -27.30 36.23 -0.84
C ARG A 436 -27.31 35.01 -1.78
N ILE A 437 -26.79 35.13 -2.99
CA ILE A 437 -26.72 34.02 -3.94
C ILE A 437 -25.87 32.87 -3.36
N TYR A 438 -24.69 33.20 -2.81
CA TYR A 438 -23.74 32.22 -2.30
C TYR A 438 -24.21 31.62 -0.97
N ILE A 439 -24.81 32.41 -0.06
CA ILE A 439 -25.34 31.86 1.19
C ILE A 439 -26.56 30.95 0.95
N ASP A 440 -27.42 31.28 -0.03
CA ASP A 440 -28.52 30.41 -0.43
C ASP A 440 -28.02 29.06 -1.00
N ASN A 441 -26.87 29.08 -1.69
CA ASN A 441 -26.22 27.88 -2.18
C ASN A 441 -25.56 27.10 -1.03
N ALA A 442 -24.94 27.77 -0.05
CA ALA A 442 -24.41 27.15 1.16
C ALA A 442 -25.49 26.41 1.92
N MET A 443 -26.65 27.04 2.10
CA MET A 443 -27.81 26.44 2.77
C MET A 443 -28.33 25.19 2.05
N LYS A 444 -28.27 25.15 0.71
CA LYS A 444 -28.64 23.96 -0.09
C LYS A 444 -27.59 22.84 -0.02
N ALA A 445 -26.36 23.19 0.29
CA ALA A 445 -25.22 22.29 0.38
C ALA A 445 -24.93 21.87 1.85
N ASP A 446 -26.00 21.62 2.63
CA ASP A 446 -25.93 21.23 4.05
C ASP A 446 -25.47 22.34 5.01
N GLY A 447 -25.42 23.61 4.60
CA GLY A 447 -25.09 24.75 5.47
C GLY A 447 -26.09 24.96 6.59
N ASP A 448 -27.31 24.45 6.45
CA ASP A 448 -28.34 24.45 7.47
C ASP A 448 -28.02 23.61 8.71
N LYS A 449 -26.96 22.80 8.66
CA LYS A 449 -26.44 22.02 9.78
C LYS A 449 -25.42 22.79 10.63
N SER A 450 -24.96 23.96 10.19
CA SER A 450 -24.04 24.82 10.91
C SER A 450 -24.77 26.05 11.46
N ASP A 451 -24.71 26.21 12.77
CA ASP A 451 -25.31 27.34 13.47
C ASP A 451 -24.71 28.68 13.03
N VAL A 452 -23.42 28.72 12.72
CA VAL A 452 -22.71 29.89 12.21
C VAL A 452 -23.18 30.25 10.80
N VAL A 453 -23.26 29.30 9.88
CA VAL A 453 -23.74 29.52 8.51
C VAL A 453 -25.18 30.03 8.52
N VAL A 454 -25.99 29.48 9.40
CA VAL A 454 -27.39 29.92 9.59
C VAL A 454 -27.46 31.35 10.15
N GLU A 455 -26.56 31.75 11.07
CA GLU A 455 -26.50 33.13 11.53
C GLU A 455 -26.08 34.10 10.40
N HIS A 456 -25.03 33.77 9.64
CA HIS A 456 -24.59 34.54 8.46
C HIS A 456 -25.72 34.68 7.43
N CYS A 457 -26.51 33.62 7.22
CA CYS A 457 -27.67 33.66 6.37
C CYS A 457 -28.69 34.73 6.86
N GLY A 458 -28.98 34.73 8.16
CA GLY A 458 -29.85 35.74 8.77
C GLY A 458 -29.31 37.18 8.57
N ASP A 459 -28.02 37.39 8.75
CA ASP A 459 -27.38 38.72 8.59
C ASP A 459 -27.47 39.22 7.13
N ILE A 460 -27.21 38.34 6.17
CA ILE A 460 -27.30 38.65 4.73
C ILE A 460 -28.77 38.91 4.32
N TYR A 461 -29.72 38.14 4.83
CA TYR A 461 -31.14 38.30 4.55
C TYR A 461 -31.64 39.69 5.09
N TYR A 462 -31.18 40.06 6.27
CA TYR A 462 -31.51 41.37 6.82
C TYR A 462 -30.99 42.53 5.91
N MET A 463 -29.74 42.45 5.48
CA MET A 463 -29.13 43.51 4.65
C MET A 463 -29.70 43.54 3.23
N THR A 464 -30.36 42.48 2.78
CA THR A 464 -31.11 42.46 1.51
C THR A 464 -32.58 42.87 1.66
N GLY A 465 -33.02 43.28 2.89
CA GLY A 465 -34.36 43.80 3.17
C GLY A 465 -35.38 42.75 3.59
N ASP A 466 -35.01 41.46 3.69
CA ASP A 466 -35.89 40.37 4.12
C ASP A 466 -35.76 40.19 5.64
N VAL A 467 -36.42 41.04 6.38
CA VAL A 467 -36.39 41.04 7.86
C VAL A 467 -37.05 39.77 8.46
N ASP A 468 -38.11 39.31 7.86
CA ASP A 468 -38.82 38.13 8.36
C ASP A 468 -37.98 36.84 8.13
N GLY A 469 -37.36 36.71 6.99
CA GLY A 469 -36.37 35.67 6.70
C GLY A 469 -35.19 35.72 7.67
N ALA A 470 -34.62 36.90 7.91
CA ALA A 470 -33.55 37.11 8.87
C ALA A 470 -33.89 36.62 10.28
N LEU A 471 -35.06 37.01 10.78
CA LEU A 471 -35.54 36.58 12.11
C LEU A 471 -35.71 35.08 12.23
N LYS A 472 -36.18 34.42 11.17
CA LYS A 472 -36.29 32.96 11.10
C LYS A 472 -34.95 32.29 11.24
N TYR A 473 -33.92 32.72 10.45
CA TYR A 473 -32.61 32.13 10.50
C TYR A 473 -31.86 32.46 11.80
N TRP A 474 -31.92 33.65 12.33
CA TRP A 474 -31.38 33.96 13.65
C TRP A 474 -31.99 33.12 14.76
N GLN A 475 -33.32 32.91 14.74
CA GLN A 475 -33.96 32.02 15.71
C GLN A 475 -33.48 30.57 15.52
N GLN A 476 -33.41 30.07 14.30
CA GLN A 476 -32.88 28.73 13.99
C GLN A 476 -31.46 28.57 14.51
N SER A 477 -30.56 29.51 14.26
CA SER A 477 -29.19 29.48 14.76
C SER A 477 -29.12 29.45 16.29
N LEU A 478 -29.96 30.24 16.96
CA LEU A 478 -30.06 30.22 18.42
C LEU A 478 -30.56 28.87 18.95
N ASP A 479 -31.58 28.28 18.29
CA ASP A 479 -32.14 26.98 18.65
C ASP A 479 -31.12 25.83 18.43
N MET A 480 -30.19 25.99 17.51
CA MET A 480 -29.03 25.09 17.28
C MET A 480 -27.95 25.22 18.36
N GLY A 481 -28.03 26.23 19.24
CA GLY A 481 -27.07 26.41 20.32
C GLY A 481 -25.98 27.43 20.08
N ASN A 482 -26.09 28.26 19.04
CA ASN A 482 -25.09 29.28 18.71
C ASN A 482 -24.84 30.23 19.90
N GLN A 483 -23.58 30.45 20.23
CA GLN A 483 -23.11 31.27 21.35
C GLN A 483 -22.74 32.72 20.97
N SER A 484 -23.07 33.19 19.75
CA SER A 484 -22.82 34.52 19.30
C SER A 484 -23.38 35.56 20.30
N LYS A 485 -22.56 36.53 20.68
CA LYS A 485 -22.90 37.53 21.70
C LYS A 485 -24.02 38.45 21.25
N THR A 486 -24.14 38.70 19.95
CA THR A 486 -25.09 39.64 19.36
C THR A 486 -26.41 38.96 18.93
N LEU A 487 -26.46 37.65 18.76
CA LEU A 487 -27.58 36.94 18.17
C LEU A 487 -28.93 37.17 18.90
N LYS A 488 -28.92 37.08 20.23
CA LYS A 488 -30.13 37.37 21.05
C LYS A 488 -30.63 38.81 20.92
N GLU A 489 -29.67 39.74 20.75
CA GLU A 489 -29.99 41.16 20.52
C GLU A 489 -30.50 41.44 19.11
N LYS A 490 -29.92 40.77 18.07
CA LYS A 490 -30.42 40.83 16.69
C LYS A 490 -31.90 40.44 16.64
N ILE A 491 -32.25 39.32 17.29
CA ILE A 491 -33.65 38.83 17.38
C ILE A 491 -34.54 39.84 18.12
N ARG A 492 -34.11 40.28 19.32
CA ARG A 492 -34.90 41.19 20.15
C ARG A 492 -35.16 42.54 19.45
N LYS A 493 -34.12 43.09 18.84
CA LYS A 493 -34.20 44.39 18.20
C LYS A 493 -34.69 44.33 16.76
N LYS A 494 -34.84 43.11 16.21
CA LYS A 494 -35.19 42.86 14.80
C LYS A 494 -34.27 43.60 13.85
N LYS A 495 -32.96 43.66 14.17
CA LYS A 495 -31.98 44.46 13.45
C LYS A 495 -30.64 43.79 13.50
N TYR A 496 -29.89 43.84 12.37
CA TYR A 496 -28.49 43.46 12.33
C TYR A 496 -27.66 44.27 13.34
N ILE A 497 -26.83 43.61 14.08
CA ILE A 497 -25.86 44.17 15.03
C ILE A 497 -24.51 43.56 14.69
N ALA A 498 -23.55 44.37 14.30
CA ALA A 498 -22.18 43.92 14.03
C ALA A 498 -21.51 43.47 15.34
N GLU A 499 -20.72 42.44 15.22
CA GLU A 499 -19.81 41.99 16.28
C GLU A 499 -18.63 42.92 16.44
#